data_9e0379aad0edb0314fda82aab068e553
#
_entry.id   9e0379aad0edb0314fda82aab068e553
#
_cell.length_a   1.000
_cell.length_b   1.000
_cell.length_c   1.000
_cell.angle_alpha   90.00
_cell.angle_beta   90.00
_cell.angle_gamma   90.00
#
_symmetry.space_group_name_H-M   'P 1'
#
loop_
_entity.id
_entity.type
_entity.pdbx_description
1 polymer ?
#
loop_
_entity_poly.entity_id
_entity_poly.type
_entity_poly.pdbx_seq_one_letter_code
_entity_poly.pdbx_strand_id
1 'polypeptide(L)'
;DSGDGKRRTILFPREDLVENKIVSLTAYGVQVSKKTADYLIKSIENQEVNVKHLLCHAKLGMAEWNGEKIFKGAKGVGIDSKYTGKLRVSPKGTYANYKKMLKQEVIGHTPMEFLLSASISGLLVDYLKESISVENIMVHMIGESSTGKTTGALLAVSCGSAPDFLGNNFVFSFQDTLNSLMRLIPNSYPTLIDEGSLLTDRDMTQTLYSLSSGTEKRRLSGGM
;
A
#
# COMPACT_ATOMS: atom_id res chain seq x y z
N ASP A 1 23.81 -16.73 -6.45
CA ASP A 1 24.73 -15.68 -5.99
C ASP A 1 24.86 -14.62 -7.08
N SER A 2 24.54 -13.38 -6.74
CA SER A 2 24.96 -12.25 -7.56
C SER A 2 26.48 -12.20 -7.45
N GLY A 3 27.24 -12.04 -8.54
CA GLY A 3 28.70 -12.09 -8.56
C GLY A 3 29.44 -11.19 -7.55
N ASP A 4 28.70 -10.47 -6.69
CA ASP A 4 29.19 -9.69 -5.54
C ASP A 4 29.17 -10.45 -4.20
N GLY A 5 28.89 -11.76 -4.21
CA GLY A 5 28.84 -12.63 -3.03
C GLY A 5 27.63 -12.38 -2.10
N LYS A 6 26.70 -11.51 -2.46
CA LYS A 6 25.52 -11.22 -1.64
C LYS A 6 24.34 -12.09 -2.06
N ARG A 7 23.69 -12.72 -1.09
CA ARG A 7 22.41 -13.40 -1.33
C ARG A 7 21.30 -12.36 -1.49
N ARG A 8 20.56 -12.47 -2.60
CA ARG A 8 19.37 -11.65 -2.86
C ARG A 8 18.15 -12.56 -2.97
N THR A 9 17.05 -12.15 -2.37
CA THR A 9 15.75 -12.83 -2.54
C THR A 9 14.97 -12.08 -3.59
N ILE A 10 14.53 -12.77 -4.62
CA ILE A 10 13.72 -12.23 -5.71
C ILE A 10 12.37 -12.92 -5.66
N LEU A 11 11.30 -12.13 -5.73
CA LEU A 11 9.95 -12.63 -5.94
C LEU A 11 9.71 -12.69 -7.45
N PHE A 12 9.47 -13.89 -7.94
CA PHE A 12 9.26 -14.15 -9.35
C PHE A 12 7.94 -14.89 -9.54
N PRO A 13 6.98 -14.34 -10.33
CA PRO A 13 5.70 -15.00 -10.57
C PRO A 13 5.90 -16.37 -11.22
N ARG A 14 5.16 -17.38 -10.75
CA ARG A 14 5.27 -18.71 -11.34
C ARG A 14 4.88 -18.75 -12.82
N GLU A 15 3.94 -17.93 -13.25
CA GLU A 15 3.55 -17.78 -14.66
C GLU A 15 4.68 -17.25 -15.56
N ASP A 16 5.70 -16.65 -14.96
CA ASP A 16 6.90 -16.19 -15.66
C ASP A 16 8.02 -17.22 -15.70
N LEU A 17 7.79 -18.42 -15.12
CA LEU A 17 8.73 -19.53 -15.15
C LEU A 17 8.68 -20.24 -16.52
N VAL A 18 8.94 -19.46 -17.56
CA VAL A 18 9.00 -19.88 -18.97
C VAL A 18 10.27 -19.34 -19.61
N GLU A 19 10.79 -20.02 -20.64
CA GLU A 19 12.11 -19.73 -21.22
C GLU A 19 12.31 -18.27 -21.64
N ASN A 20 11.30 -17.66 -22.23
CA ASN A 20 11.37 -16.29 -22.74
C ASN A 20 11.30 -15.22 -21.63
N LYS A 21 10.72 -15.55 -20.48
CA LYS A 21 10.56 -14.60 -19.35
C LYS A 21 11.64 -14.77 -18.28
N ILE A 22 12.07 -16.02 -18.00
CA ILE A 22 13.07 -16.30 -16.97
C ILE A 22 14.41 -15.61 -17.24
N VAL A 23 14.72 -15.29 -18.49
CA VAL A 23 15.91 -14.54 -18.89
C VAL A 23 15.94 -13.14 -18.26
N SER A 24 14.78 -12.57 -17.89
CA SER A 24 14.71 -11.27 -17.20
C SER A 24 15.41 -11.29 -15.83
N LEU A 25 15.63 -12.47 -15.24
CA LEU A 25 16.39 -12.62 -14.00
C LEU A 25 17.84 -12.17 -14.12
N THR A 26 18.38 -12.03 -15.33
CA THR A 26 19.71 -11.43 -15.56
C THR A 26 19.81 -10.02 -15.01
N ALA A 27 18.72 -9.24 -15.02
CA ALA A 27 18.67 -7.92 -14.42
C ALA A 27 18.93 -7.92 -12.91
N TYR A 28 18.79 -9.07 -12.26
CA TYR A 28 19.03 -9.27 -10.82
C TYR A 28 20.34 -10.00 -10.54
N GLY A 29 21.18 -10.21 -11.58
CA GLY A 29 22.48 -10.87 -11.47
C GLY A 29 22.45 -12.40 -11.60
N VAL A 30 21.32 -12.99 -11.97
CA VAL A 30 21.25 -14.43 -12.27
C VAL A 30 21.86 -14.71 -13.64
N GLN A 31 22.82 -15.60 -13.72
CA GLN A 31 23.44 -15.99 -14.99
C GLN A 31 22.53 -16.97 -15.74
N VAL A 32 21.64 -16.44 -16.56
CA VAL A 32 20.74 -17.22 -17.40
C VAL A 32 20.69 -16.65 -18.82
N SER A 33 20.70 -17.52 -19.80
CA SER A 33 20.54 -17.20 -21.23
C SER A 33 19.41 -18.03 -21.82
N LYS A 34 18.95 -17.71 -23.02
CA LYS A 34 17.95 -18.55 -23.72
C LYS A 34 18.36 -20.01 -23.83
N LYS A 35 19.67 -20.30 -23.98
CA LYS A 35 20.19 -21.67 -24.08
C LYS A 35 20.19 -22.41 -22.74
N THR A 36 20.25 -21.69 -21.62
CA THR A 36 20.33 -22.27 -20.26
C THR A 36 19.03 -22.14 -19.48
N ALA A 37 18.02 -21.47 -20.04
CA ALA A 37 16.74 -21.22 -19.39
C ALA A 37 16.04 -22.50 -18.94
N ASP A 38 15.97 -23.51 -19.81
CA ASP A 38 15.35 -24.82 -19.51
C ASP A 38 16.02 -25.53 -18.31
N TYR A 39 17.34 -25.48 -18.21
CA TYR A 39 18.05 -26.07 -17.07
C TYR A 39 17.72 -25.36 -15.76
N LEU A 40 17.60 -24.00 -15.78
CA LEU A 40 17.24 -23.24 -14.60
C LEU A 40 15.79 -23.53 -14.20
N ILE A 41 14.85 -23.59 -15.15
CA ILE A 41 13.44 -23.93 -14.90
C ILE A 41 13.36 -25.31 -14.24
N LYS A 42 13.94 -26.32 -14.83
CA LYS A 42 13.96 -27.69 -14.28
C LYS A 42 14.59 -27.74 -12.88
N SER A 43 15.67 -27.00 -12.67
CA SER A 43 16.29 -26.91 -11.34
C SER A 43 15.36 -26.32 -10.28
N ILE A 44 14.61 -25.27 -10.62
CA ILE A 44 13.63 -24.66 -9.73
C ILE A 44 12.49 -25.66 -9.46
N GLU A 45 11.91 -26.27 -10.48
CA GLU A 45 10.83 -27.25 -10.37
C GLU A 45 11.22 -28.45 -9.49
N ASN A 46 12.44 -28.97 -9.64
CA ASN A 46 12.95 -30.06 -8.80
C ASN A 46 13.11 -29.65 -7.32
N GLN A 47 13.38 -28.37 -7.04
CA GLN A 47 13.48 -27.85 -5.67
C GLN A 47 12.10 -27.60 -5.04
N GLU A 48 11.06 -27.33 -5.84
CA GLU A 48 9.70 -27.06 -5.35
C GLU A 48 9.06 -28.23 -4.60
N VAL A 49 9.50 -29.44 -4.83
CA VAL A 49 8.95 -30.65 -4.17
C VAL A 49 9.08 -30.61 -2.65
N ASN A 50 10.08 -29.88 -2.13
CA ASN A 50 10.41 -29.87 -0.70
C ASN A 50 10.39 -28.46 -0.08
N VAL A 51 9.72 -27.47 -0.70
CA VAL A 51 9.68 -26.12 -0.17
C VAL A 51 8.40 -25.82 0.61
N LYS A 52 8.52 -24.97 1.60
CA LYS A 52 7.35 -24.44 2.32
C LYS A 52 6.59 -23.48 1.41
N HIS A 53 5.32 -23.79 1.15
CA HIS A 53 4.43 -22.86 0.46
C HIS A 53 4.01 -21.74 1.40
N LEU A 54 4.12 -20.50 0.95
CA LEU A 54 3.69 -19.31 1.66
C LEU A 54 2.55 -18.66 0.88
N LEU A 55 1.47 -18.33 1.57
CA LEU A 55 0.44 -17.49 0.98
C LEU A 55 1.00 -16.07 0.81
N CYS A 56 0.70 -15.47 -0.33
CA CYS A 56 1.11 -14.11 -0.64
C CYS A 56 -0.08 -13.28 -1.08
N HIS A 57 -0.02 -11.97 -0.84
CA HIS A 57 -1.02 -11.02 -1.32
C HIS A 57 -0.35 -9.75 -1.84
N ALA A 58 -0.90 -9.18 -2.91
CA ALA A 58 -0.48 -7.91 -3.49
C ALA A 58 -1.44 -6.76 -3.20
N LYS A 59 -2.68 -7.07 -2.80
CA LYS A 59 -3.67 -6.07 -2.39
C LYS A 59 -3.66 -5.94 -0.88
N LEU A 60 -3.79 -4.71 -0.40
CA LEU A 60 -3.86 -4.36 1.03
C LEU A 60 -5.30 -4.07 1.45
N GLY A 61 -5.55 -4.08 2.77
CA GLY A 61 -6.84 -3.74 3.36
C GLY A 61 -7.66 -4.97 3.73
N MET A 62 -8.93 -4.72 4.06
CA MET A 62 -9.87 -5.76 4.42
C MET A 62 -10.19 -6.68 3.22
N ALA A 63 -10.40 -7.94 3.50
CA ALA A 63 -10.82 -8.94 2.53
C ALA A 63 -11.60 -10.05 3.22
N GLU A 64 -12.24 -10.91 2.45
CA GLU A 64 -12.85 -12.14 2.91
C GLU A 64 -12.01 -13.34 2.49
N TRP A 65 -11.87 -14.31 3.40
CA TRP A 65 -11.20 -15.57 3.15
C TRP A 65 -11.93 -16.68 3.89
N ASN A 66 -12.43 -17.68 3.16
CA ASN A 66 -13.22 -18.78 3.71
C ASN A 66 -14.41 -18.34 4.58
N GLY A 67 -15.07 -17.24 4.22
CA GLY A 67 -16.20 -16.68 4.96
C GLY A 67 -15.84 -15.84 6.18
N GLU A 68 -14.55 -15.64 6.45
CA GLU A 68 -14.07 -14.81 7.56
C GLU A 68 -13.46 -13.50 7.05
N LYS A 69 -13.70 -12.40 7.77
CA LYS A 69 -13.04 -11.13 7.49
C LYS A 69 -11.58 -11.20 7.94
N ILE A 70 -10.68 -10.89 7.02
CA ILE A 70 -9.23 -10.85 7.25
C ILE A 70 -8.69 -9.47 6.91
N PHE A 71 -7.54 -9.11 7.49
CA PHE A 71 -6.83 -7.89 7.13
C PHE A 71 -5.50 -8.23 6.45
N LYS A 72 -5.30 -7.69 5.25
CA LYS A 72 -4.09 -7.84 4.44
C LYS A 72 -3.19 -6.62 4.63
N GLY A 73 -2.25 -6.73 5.56
CA GLY A 73 -1.23 -5.72 5.83
C GLY A 73 0.14 -6.12 5.28
N ALA A 74 1.23 -5.63 5.87
CA ALA A 74 2.58 -6.14 5.59
C ALA A 74 2.66 -7.66 5.85
N LYS A 75 1.90 -8.12 6.83
CA LYS A 75 1.53 -9.51 7.07
C LYS A 75 0.01 -9.60 7.18
N GLY A 76 -0.56 -10.74 6.84
CA GLY A 76 -1.98 -10.98 7.04
C GLY A 76 -2.35 -11.11 8.52
N VAL A 77 -3.53 -10.65 8.89
CA VAL A 77 -4.21 -10.91 10.17
C VAL A 77 -5.46 -11.73 9.86
N GLY A 78 -5.64 -12.82 10.56
CA GLY A 78 -6.65 -13.84 10.21
C GLY A 78 -6.20 -14.81 9.10
N ILE A 79 -5.04 -14.59 8.50
CA ILE A 79 -4.43 -15.44 7.48
C ILE A 79 -2.90 -15.34 7.55
N ASP A 80 -2.19 -16.47 7.47
CA ASP A 80 -0.72 -16.46 7.40
C ASP A 80 -0.26 -16.16 5.96
N SER A 81 -0.29 -14.89 5.61
CA SER A 81 0.12 -14.41 4.28
C SER A 81 1.06 -13.22 4.37
N LYS A 82 1.91 -13.07 3.35
CA LYS A 82 2.92 -12.02 3.26
C LYS A 82 2.61 -11.09 2.09
N TYR A 83 2.77 -9.79 2.33
CA TYR A 83 2.67 -8.79 1.27
C TYR A 83 3.83 -8.87 0.29
N THR A 84 3.52 -8.89 -1.00
CA THR A 84 4.49 -8.98 -2.11
C THR A 84 4.37 -7.80 -3.09
N GLY A 85 3.49 -6.84 -2.80
CA GLY A 85 3.33 -5.64 -3.63
C GLY A 85 4.47 -4.63 -3.46
N LYS A 86 4.36 -3.53 -4.18
CA LYS A 86 5.41 -2.50 -4.27
C LYS A 86 5.30 -1.41 -3.19
N LEU A 87 4.18 -1.32 -2.46
CA LEU A 87 3.97 -0.27 -1.47
C LEU A 87 4.84 -0.48 -0.23
N ARG A 88 5.33 0.59 0.32
CA ARG A 88 6.24 0.62 1.49
C ARG A 88 5.44 0.58 2.79
N VAL A 89 4.80 -0.56 3.05
CA VAL A 89 3.94 -0.80 4.23
C VAL A 89 4.62 -1.64 5.31
N SER A 90 5.84 -2.08 5.10
CA SER A 90 6.58 -2.85 6.11
C SER A 90 6.96 -1.97 7.29
N PRO A 91 6.67 -2.39 8.54
CA PRO A 91 7.03 -1.65 9.73
C PRO A 91 8.54 -1.40 9.80
N LYS A 92 8.93 -0.22 10.28
CA LYS A 92 10.32 0.13 10.60
C LYS A 92 10.44 0.50 12.08
N GLY A 93 11.53 0.10 12.72
CA GLY A 93 11.72 0.31 14.14
C GLY A 93 10.92 -0.66 15.01
N THR A 94 10.69 -0.29 16.26
CA THR A 94 9.98 -1.10 17.24
C THR A 94 8.70 -0.41 17.73
N TYR A 95 7.70 -1.20 18.08
CA TYR A 95 6.46 -0.67 18.66
C TYR A 95 6.70 0.10 19.98
N ALA A 96 7.69 -0.32 20.77
CA ALA A 96 8.06 0.38 22.01
C ALA A 96 8.57 1.81 21.70
N ASN A 97 9.44 1.96 20.71
CA ASN A 97 9.94 3.29 20.31
C ASN A 97 8.83 4.15 19.70
N TYR A 98 7.93 3.56 18.93
CA TYR A 98 6.77 4.27 18.39
C TYR A 98 5.88 4.80 19.51
N LYS A 99 5.53 3.95 20.50
CA LYS A 99 4.77 4.38 21.68
C LYS A 99 5.46 5.47 22.49
N LYS A 100 6.78 5.38 22.65
CA LYS A 100 7.56 6.42 23.35
C LYS A 100 7.45 7.76 22.61
N MET A 101 7.63 7.76 21.30
CA MET A 101 7.47 8.96 20.47
C MET A 101 6.05 9.54 20.59
N LEU A 102 5.00 8.72 20.50
CA LEU A 102 3.63 9.19 20.67
C LEU A 102 3.40 9.87 22.02
N LYS A 103 3.93 9.29 23.12
CA LYS A 103 3.82 9.87 24.45
C LYS A 103 4.54 11.19 24.60
N GLN A 104 5.67 11.36 23.92
CA GLN A 104 6.51 12.55 24.06
C GLN A 104 6.07 13.69 23.13
N GLU A 105 5.63 13.37 21.91
CA GLU A 105 5.49 14.34 20.83
C GLU A 105 4.02 14.52 20.38
N VAL A 106 3.11 13.63 20.75
CA VAL A 106 1.74 13.63 20.25
C VAL A 106 0.73 13.85 21.36
N ILE A 107 0.86 13.15 22.48
CA ILE A 107 -0.08 13.27 23.61
C ILE A 107 0.01 14.67 24.22
N GLY A 108 -1.15 15.30 24.38
CA GLY A 108 -1.29 16.71 24.79
C GLY A 108 -1.39 17.70 23.64
N HIS A 109 -1.19 17.23 22.39
CA HIS A 109 -1.36 18.04 21.18
C HIS A 109 -2.63 17.63 20.43
N THR A 110 -3.77 18.19 20.80
CA THR A 110 -5.11 17.80 20.30
C THR A 110 -5.20 17.61 18.78
N PRO A 111 -4.64 18.49 17.92
CA PRO A 111 -4.69 18.25 16.46
C PRO A 111 -3.96 16.98 16.03
N MET A 112 -2.82 16.66 16.65
CA MET A 112 -2.06 15.46 16.35
C MET A 112 -2.77 14.19 16.83
N GLU A 113 -3.34 14.22 18.03
CA GLU A 113 -4.15 13.13 18.59
C GLU A 113 -5.37 12.87 17.72
N PHE A 114 -6.05 13.91 17.26
CA PHE A 114 -7.19 13.80 16.36
C PHE A 114 -6.79 13.13 15.04
N LEU A 115 -5.72 13.60 14.38
CA LEU A 115 -5.25 13.04 13.12
C LEU A 115 -4.84 11.57 13.25
N LEU A 116 -4.15 11.22 14.33
CA LEU A 116 -3.79 9.84 14.60
C LEU A 116 -5.01 8.96 14.83
N SER A 117 -6.00 9.44 15.59
CA SER A 117 -7.25 8.72 15.85
C SER A 117 -8.08 8.54 14.59
N ALA A 118 -8.19 9.57 13.76
CA ALA A 118 -8.87 9.51 12.47
C ALA A 118 -8.18 8.50 11.53
N SER A 119 -6.85 8.47 11.53
CA SER A 119 -6.06 7.52 10.76
C SER A 119 -6.33 6.06 11.16
N ILE A 120 -6.33 5.78 12.46
CA ILE A 120 -6.60 4.44 12.99
C ILE A 120 -8.07 4.05 12.73
N SER A 121 -9.01 4.98 12.87
CA SER A 121 -10.43 4.71 12.60
C SER A 121 -10.68 4.37 11.13
N GLY A 122 -9.91 4.89 10.18
CA GLY A 122 -9.97 4.51 8.78
C GLY A 122 -9.79 3.00 8.54
N LEU A 123 -8.95 2.34 9.32
CA LEU A 123 -8.80 0.87 9.29
C LEU A 123 -10.07 0.14 9.74
N LEU A 124 -10.86 0.74 10.64
CA LEU A 124 -12.09 0.16 11.16
C LEU A 124 -13.29 0.42 10.23
N VAL A 125 -13.29 1.53 9.49
CA VAL A 125 -14.38 1.88 8.57
C VAL A 125 -14.63 0.74 7.58
N ASP A 126 -13.60 0.22 6.95
CA ASP A 126 -13.73 -0.85 5.97
C ASP A 126 -14.25 -2.16 6.58
N TYR A 127 -13.87 -2.42 7.83
CA TYR A 127 -14.39 -3.56 8.60
C TYR A 127 -15.88 -3.42 8.90
N LEU A 128 -16.33 -2.21 9.22
CA LEU A 128 -17.70 -1.91 9.63
C LEU A 128 -18.61 -1.53 8.47
N LYS A 129 -18.08 -1.26 7.30
CA LYS A 129 -18.77 -0.68 6.14
C LYS A 129 -20.11 -1.37 5.80
N GLU A 130 -20.17 -2.69 5.87
CA GLU A 130 -21.37 -3.44 5.61
C GLU A 130 -22.41 -3.33 6.73
N SER A 131 -21.96 -3.10 7.97
CA SER A 131 -22.82 -3.07 9.15
C SER A 131 -23.43 -1.70 9.42
N ILE A 132 -22.73 -0.62 9.09
CA ILE A 132 -23.13 0.74 9.48
C ILE A 132 -23.20 1.73 8.30
N SER A 133 -23.06 1.24 7.08
CA SER A 133 -23.15 2.06 5.84
C SER A 133 -22.30 3.33 5.88
N VAL A 134 -21.09 3.25 6.46
CA VAL A 134 -20.15 4.38 6.53
C VAL A 134 -19.31 4.42 5.27
N GLU A 135 -19.20 5.62 4.70
CA GLU A 135 -18.30 5.92 3.59
C GLU A 135 -16.90 6.29 4.11
N ASN A 136 -15.99 6.60 3.19
CA ASN A 136 -14.63 6.99 3.55
C ASN A 136 -14.62 8.27 4.41
N ILE A 137 -13.79 8.29 5.45
CA ILE A 137 -13.57 9.47 6.28
C ILE A 137 -12.55 10.37 5.58
N MET A 138 -12.91 11.62 5.37
CA MET A 138 -12.00 12.64 4.86
C MET A 138 -11.79 13.73 5.90
N VAL A 139 -10.53 14.08 6.14
CA VAL A 139 -10.14 15.17 7.04
C VAL A 139 -9.42 16.22 6.21
N HIS A 140 -10.04 17.41 6.12
CA HIS A 140 -9.43 18.54 5.45
C HIS A 140 -8.77 19.48 6.49
N MET A 141 -7.45 19.61 6.39
CA MET A 141 -6.67 20.48 7.25
C MET A 141 -6.48 21.87 6.62
N ILE A 142 -6.97 22.89 7.30
CA ILE A 142 -6.86 24.29 6.90
C ILE A 142 -5.99 25.03 7.92
N GLY A 143 -5.22 25.98 7.47
CA GLY A 143 -4.39 26.85 8.33
C GLY A 143 -3.27 27.51 7.54
N GLU A 144 -2.59 28.45 8.17
CA GLU A 144 -1.48 29.19 7.57
C GLU A 144 -0.30 28.28 7.20
N SER A 145 0.58 28.79 6.34
CA SER A 145 1.82 28.06 5.99
C SER A 145 2.68 27.83 7.23
N SER A 146 3.45 26.74 7.22
CA SER A 146 4.38 26.37 8.30
C SER A 146 3.75 26.10 9.68
N THR A 147 2.44 25.81 9.74
CA THR A 147 1.75 25.42 10.99
C THR A 147 1.82 23.92 11.30
N GLY A 148 2.61 23.15 10.59
CA GLY A 148 2.81 21.72 10.84
C GLY A 148 1.74 20.80 10.22
N LYS A 149 0.87 21.29 9.32
CA LYS A 149 -0.19 20.49 8.66
C LYS A 149 0.37 19.22 8.00
N THR A 150 1.35 19.38 7.14
CA THR A 150 2.00 18.25 6.44
C THR A 150 2.64 17.29 7.42
N THR A 151 3.28 17.77 8.48
CA THR A 151 3.88 16.92 9.53
C THR A 151 2.80 16.09 10.24
N GLY A 152 1.66 16.71 10.59
CA GLY A 152 0.54 16.01 11.20
C GLY A 152 -0.06 14.95 10.27
N ALA A 153 -0.19 15.26 8.98
CA ALA A 153 -0.68 14.32 7.99
C ALA A 153 0.30 13.15 7.77
N LEU A 154 1.60 13.40 7.76
CA LEU A 154 2.61 12.34 7.70
C LEU A 154 2.57 11.44 8.94
N LEU A 155 2.32 12.02 10.14
CA LEU A 155 2.07 11.24 11.35
C LEU A 155 0.88 10.28 11.15
N ALA A 156 -0.23 10.77 10.60
CA ALA A 156 -1.40 9.95 10.29
C ALA A 156 -1.06 8.79 9.33
N VAL A 157 -0.35 9.06 8.23
CA VAL A 157 0.09 8.04 7.28
C VAL A 157 1.04 7.01 7.90
N SER A 158 1.83 7.41 8.91
CA SER A 158 2.82 6.54 9.56
C SER A 158 2.21 5.29 10.21
N CYS A 159 0.90 5.29 10.47
CA CYS A 159 0.17 4.12 10.98
C CYS A 159 0.10 2.96 9.96
N GLY A 160 0.19 3.24 8.69
CA GLY A 160 -0.03 2.25 7.62
C GLY A 160 1.10 2.14 6.61
N SER A 161 1.84 3.21 6.35
CA SER A 161 2.91 3.21 5.35
C SER A 161 4.06 4.14 5.70
N ALA A 162 5.11 4.15 4.87
CA ALA A 162 6.23 5.08 5.03
C ALA A 162 5.74 6.53 4.88
N PRO A 163 5.94 7.40 5.89
CA PRO A 163 5.45 8.76 5.91
C PRO A 163 6.46 9.73 5.25
N ASP A 164 6.70 9.57 3.96
CA ASP A 164 7.63 10.42 3.20
C ASP A 164 7.15 10.59 1.75
N PHE A 165 7.77 11.52 1.02
CA PHE A 165 7.47 11.83 -0.38
C PHE A 165 8.32 11.04 -1.39
N LEU A 166 8.92 9.91 -0.99
CA LEU A 166 9.80 9.11 -1.86
C LEU A 166 9.03 8.14 -2.79
N GLY A 167 7.70 8.18 -2.77
CA GLY A 167 6.83 7.32 -3.58
C GLY A 167 6.66 5.90 -3.05
N ASN A 168 5.82 5.12 -3.74
CA ASN A 168 5.43 3.77 -3.33
C ASN A 168 4.88 3.68 -1.89
N ASN A 169 4.10 4.67 -1.48
CA ASN A 169 3.42 4.76 -0.20
C ASN A 169 2.06 5.43 -0.37
N PHE A 170 1.39 5.82 0.71
CA PHE A 170 0.10 6.50 0.69
C PHE A 170 0.21 8.02 0.85
N VAL A 171 1.29 8.61 0.31
CA VAL A 171 1.48 10.06 0.24
C VAL A 171 1.44 10.48 -1.22
N PHE A 172 0.47 11.28 -1.58
CA PHE A 172 0.19 11.78 -2.92
C PHE A 172 0.13 13.30 -2.95
N SER A 173 0.18 13.86 -4.15
CA SER A 173 -0.13 15.25 -4.44
C SER A 173 -1.37 15.33 -5.33
N PHE A 174 -2.10 16.44 -5.30
CA PHE A 174 -3.13 16.72 -6.29
C PHE A 174 -2.60 16.94 -7.70
N GLN A 175 -1.28 16.95 -7.90
CA GLN A 175 -0.65 16.85 -9.23
C GLN A 175 -0.75 15.43 -9.81
N ASP A 176 -0.96 14.42 -8.97
CA ASP A 176 -1.21 13.06 -9.43
C ASP A 176 -2.57 12.98 -10.15
N THR A 177 -2.67 12.11 -11.15
CA THR A 177 -3.94 11.94 -11.85
C THR A 177 -5.00 11.35 -10.93
N LEU A 178 -6.25 11.80 -11.05
CA LEU A 178 -7.37 11.26 -10.28
C LEU A 178 -7.47 9.74 -10.39
N ASN A 179 -7.21 9.18 -11.56
CA ASN A 179 -7.19 7.73 -11.79
C ASN A 179 -6.10 7.02 -10.95
N SER A 180 -4.95 7.66 -10.76
CA SER A 180 -3.89 7.14 -9.89
C SER A 180 -4.34 7.11 -8.43
N LEU A 181 -4.94 8.19 -7.97
CA LEU A 181 -5.49 8.30 -6.60
C LEU A 181 -6.59 7.26 -6.37
N MET A 182 -7.55 7.13 -7.28
CA MET A 182 -8.68 6.21 -7.17
C MET A 182 -8.27 4.73 -7.11
N ARG A 183 -7.17 4.35 -7.75
CA ARG A 183 -6.65 2.97 -7.68
C ARG A 183 -6.14 2.56 -6.30
N LEU A 184 -5.75 3.53 -5.48
CA LEU A 184 -5.12 3.30 -4.18
C LEU A 184 -6.07 3.49 -3.00
N ILE A 185 -7.16 4.22 -3.18
CA ILE A 185 -8.19 4.51 -2.17
C ILE A 185 -9.00 3.29 -1.68
N PRO A 186 -9.21 2.21 -2.46
CA PRO A 186 -9.88 1.02 -1.94
C PRO A 186 -9.14 0.31 -0.79
N ASN A 187 -7.97 0.76 -0.42
CA ASN A 187 -7.23 0.23 0.72
C ASN A 187 -7.67 0.95 1.99
N SER A 188 -7.93 0.22 3.05
CA SER A 188 -8.27 0.73 4.39
C SER A 188 -7.12 1.51 5.07
N TYR A 189 -6.21 2.05 4.29
CA TYR A 189 -5.01 2.71 4.80
C TYR A 189 -5.16 4.22 4.79
N PRO A 190 -4.65 4.92 5.82
CA PRO A 190 -4.63 6.36 5.83
C PRO A 190 -3.80 6.90 4.66
N THR A 191 -4.39 7.81 3.92
CA THR A 191 -3.80 8.39 2.71
C THR A 191 -3.72 9.90 2.86
N LEU A 192 -2.55 10.47 2.61
CA LEU A 192 -2.34 11.91 2.51
C LEU A 192 -2.40 12.33 1.04
N ILE A 193 -3.19 13.36 0.76
CA ILE A 193 -3.14 14.09 -0.52
C ILE A 193 -2.78 15.53 -0.19
N ASP A 194 -1.58 15.93 -0.57
CA ASP A 194 -1.03 17.29 -0.31
C ASP A 194 -1.34 18.24 -1.47
N GLU A 195 -1.12 19.54 -1.24
CA GLU A 195 -1.27 20.60 -2.24
C GLU A 195 -2.69 20.79 -2.78
N GLY A 196 -3.71 20.71 -1.92
CA GLY A 196 -5.12 20.94 -2.30
C GLY A 196 -5.39 22.29 -2.96
N SER A 197 -4.53 23.29 -2.73
CA SER A 197 -4.61 24.62 -3.37
C SER A 197 -4.37 24.62 -4.87
N LEU A 198 -3.86 23.54 -5.45
CA LEU A 198 -3.63 23.39 -6.89
C LEU A 198 -4.91 23.06 -7.67
N LEU A 199 -5.98 22.63 -6.99
CA LEU A 199 -7.24 22.34 -7.63
C LEU A 199 -8.11 23.61 -7.78
N THR A 200 -8.79 23.74 -8.91
CA THR A 200 -9.89 24.68 -9.05
C THR A 200 -11.08 24.23 -8.20
N ASP A 201 -11.96 25.12 -7.79
CA ASP A 201 -13.14 24.80 -6.97
C ASP A 201 -14.01 23.68 -7.58
N ARG A 202 -14.17 23.70 -8.90
CA ARG A 202 -14.94 22.68 -9.63
C ARG A 202 -14.26 21.32 -9.61
N ASP A 203 -12.95 21.27 -9.82
CA ASP A 203 -12.17 20.05 -9.82
C ASP A 203 -12.08 19.49 -8.39
N MET A 204 -11.94 20.37 -7.39
CA MET A 204 -11.95 20.01 -5.98
C MET A 204 -13.24 19.29 -5.60
N THR A 205 -14.41 19.88 -5.89
CA THR A 205 -15.72 19.30 -5.57
C THR A 205 -15.90 17.92 -6.22
N GLN A 206 -15.57 17.79 -7.51
CA GLN A 206 -15.70 16.52 -8.22
C GLN A 206 -14.73 15.46 -7.66
N THR A 207 -13.51 15.86 -7.35
CA THR A 207 -12.48 14.96 -6.79
C THR A 207 -12.90 14.49 -5.41
N LEU A 208 -13.27 15.38 -4.51
CA LEU A 208 -13.72 15.02 -3.15
C LEU A 208 -14.93 14.08 -3.18
N TYR A 209 -15.90 14.33 -4.07
CA TYR A 209 -17.06 13.47 -4.22
C TYR A 209 -16.66 12.06 -4.70
N SER A 210 -15.76 11.97 -5.67
CA SER A 210 -15.25 10.68 -6.17
C SER A 210 -14.46 9.92 -5.10
N LEU A 211 -13.66 10.62 -4.31
CA LEU A 211 -12.87 10.06 -3.21
C LEU A 211 -13.76 9.57 -2.07
N SER A 212 -14.82 10.31 -1.70
CA SER A 212 -15.74 9.93 -0.63
C SER A 212 -16.56 8.70 -1.00
N SER A 213 -17.12 8.69 -2.22
CA SER A 213 -17.96 7.59 -2.68
C SER A 213 -17.19 6.31 -3.03
N GLY A 214 -15.87 6.39 -3.22
CA GLY A 214 -15.04 5.25 -3.61
C GLY A 214 -15.43 4.66 -4.99
N THR A 215 -16.24 5.37 -5.77
CA THR A 215 -16.73 4.90 -7.07
C THR A 215 -16.06 5.64 -8.21
N GLU A 216 -15.32 4.91 -9.02
CA GLU A 216 -14.85 5.40 -10.30
C GLU A 216 -16.03 5.56 -11.26
N LYS A 217 -16.12 6.70 -11.98
CA LYS A 217 -17.08 6.82 -13.09
C LYS A 217 -16.82 5.66 -14.06
N ARG A 218 -17.76 4.71 -14.17
CA ARG A 218 -17.71 3.66 -15.17
C ARG A 218 -17.62 4.33 -16.54
N ARG A 219 -16.46 4.30 -17.17
CA ARG A 219 -16.35 4.52 -18.61
C ARG A 219 -17.01 3.33 -19.27
N LEU A 220 -18.13 3.53 -19.92
CA LEU A 220 -18.64 2.59 -20.89
C LEU A 220 -17.52 2.42 -21.93
N SER A 221 -16.80 1.32 -21.88
CA SER A 221 -15.98 0.88 -22.99
C SER A 221 -16.95 0.58 -24.10
N GLY A 222 -17.05 1.50 -25.06
CA GLY A 222 -17.75 1.27 -26.32
C GLY A 222 -17.03 0.14 -27.05
N GLY A 223 -17.47 -1.08 -26.82
CA GLY A 223 -17.14 -2.24 -27.62
C GLY A 223 -18.37 -2.59 -28.42
N MET A 224 -18.41 -2.19 -29.66
CA MET A 224 -19.04 -2.96 -30.74
C MET A 224 -17.94 -3.78 -31.40
#